data_fcefe403426bb0450a68aeec281fc911
#
_entry.id   fcefe403426bb0450a68aeec281fc911
#
_cell.length_a   1.000
_cell.length_b   1.000
_cell.length_c   1.000
_cell.angle_alpha   90.00
_cell.angle_beta   90.00
_cell.angle_gamma   90.00
#
_symmetry.space_group_name_H-M   'P 1'
#
loop_
_entity.id
_entity.type
_entity.pdbx_description
1 polymer ?
#
loop_
_entity_poly.entity_id
_entity_poly.type
_entity_poly.pdbx_seq_one_letter_code
_entity_poly.pdbx_strand_id
1 'polypeptide(L)'
;MMTSAQTDRRRWLALYVLCTGVLMIVLDVTVVNVALPSIQADLGFSGSGLAWVVNAYLIAFGGLLLLAGRVGDLVGHKRVFLGGLAVFTIASLVCGLAQSQTMLVAARFVQGAGGAMTSAVVLGMIVTMFPKPAEQAKAIGVYGFVASAGGSVGLLAGGVLTQAIDWHWIFFVNVPIGLVTAFAAQRLLEDGRGLGVGEGADLPGAALIVGSLMLGVYTIVSPAADHGWGSATTLAFAAGSLVLLVLFVWREATARQPLMPLRVFRSRDTAGANAIQALVVAGMFGTFFLGSLYLQHVQHYDPLKIGLAFLPTTVVMGTLSLRYTERLIMRFGARRTLLPGMVLVVGGLLLFARIPVHSSYLTDVLPVMLLLGVGVGSTFPALMSLAMSDVAPQDAGLASGLVNTAGQVGGALGLAVLATSAATHSRSLTNAGKPLAVALTGGYHEAFLIGAGLVGLAVLLCLGLSAPKRGTASAEESVAAGAGPPQPRGSMETG
;
A
#
# COMPACT_ATOMS: atom_id res chain seq x y z
N MET A 1 11.52 30.29 -28.04
CA MET A 1 11.29 28.85 -28.31
C MET A 1 12.34 28.05 -27.55
N MET A 2 11.94 27.15 -26.64
CA MET A 2 12.88 26.25 -25.95
C MET A 2 13.38 25.21 -26.94
N THR A 3 14.67 24.86 -26.88
CA THR A 3 15.21 23.78 -27.69
C THR A 3 14.64 22.42 -27.26
N SER A 4 14.60 21.42 -28.15
CA SER A 4 14.11 20.08 -27.82
C SER A 4 14.84 19.47 -26.61
N ALA A 5 16.14 19.70 -26.51
CA ALA A 5 16.95 19.26 -25.36
C ALA A 5 16.57 19.93 -24.03
N GLN A 6 16.14 21.19 -24.05
CA GLN A 6 15.66 21.91 -22.86
C GLN A 6 14.29 21.38 -22.41
N THR A 7 13.41 21.02 -23.36
CA THR A 7 12.12 20.41 -23.08
C THR A 7 12.29 19.02 -22.47
N ASP A 8 13.22 18.22 -23.00
CA ASP A 8 13.52 16.88 -22.46
C ASP A 8 14.08 16.94 -21.04
N ARG A 9 15.05 17.83 -20.80
CA ARG A 9 15.61 18.01 -19.44
C ARG A 9 14.54 18.44 -18.43
N ARG A 10 13.63 19.32 -18.83
CA ARG A 10 12.53 19.76 -17.98
C ARG A 10 11.57 18.63 -17.61
N ARG A 11 11.22 17.74 -18.56
CA ARG A 11 10.36 16.56 -18.29
C ARG A 11 10.99 15.59 -17.28
N TRP A 12 12.28 15.31 -17.41
CA TRP A 12 13.00 14.46 -16.46
C TRP A 12 13.11 15.10 -15.07
N LEU A 13 13.35 16.41 -14.99
CA LEU A 13 13.33 17.10 -13.70
C LEU A 13 11.94 17.08 -13.06
N ALA A 14 10.88 17.25 -13.84
CA ALA A 14 9.50 17.12 -13.37
C ALA A 14 9.21 15.69 -12.83
N LEU A 15 9.71 14.64 -13.49
CA LEU A 15 9.63 13.27 -12.99
C LEU A 15 10.28 13.11 -11.61
N TYR A 16 11.49 13.65 -11.42
CA TYR A 16 12.17 13.57 -10.12
C TYR A 16 11.39 14.30 -9.02
N VAL A 17 10.74 15.42 -9.35
CA VAL A 17 9.87 16.14 -8.41
C VAL A 17 8.66 15.28 -8.01
N LEU A 18 8.00 14.62 -8.97
CA LEU A 18 6.91 13.69 -8.70
C LEU A 18 7.39 12.51 -7.83
N CYS A 19 8.53 11.93 -8.17
CA CYS A 19 9.15 10.86 -7.41
C CYS A 19 9.53 11.28 -5.98
N THR A 20 9.95 12.54 -5.76
CA THR A 20 10.24 13.07 -4.41
C THR A 20 8.95 13.15 -3.57
N GLY A 21 7.82 13.57 -4.17
CA GLY A 21 6.51 13.53 -3.49
C GLY A 21 6.11 12.11 -3.08
N VAL A 22 6.31 11.13 -3.95
CA VAL A 22 6.05 9.71 -3.63
C VAL A 22 7.02 9.19 -2.58
N LEU A 23 8.30 9.51 -2.69
CA LEU A 23 9.31 9.15 -1.69
C LEU A 23 8.93 9.64 -0.30
N MET A 24 8.49 10.89 -0.18
CA MET A 24 8.04 11.48 1.08
C MET A 24 6.89 10.68 1.71
N ILE A 25 5.91 10.25 0.90
CA ILE A 25 4.78 9.43 1.35
C ILE A 25 5.26 8.05 1.82
N VAL A 26 6.14 7.40 1.06
CA VAL A 26 6.65 6.06 1.42
C VAL A 26 7.56 6.13 2.65
N LEU A 27 8.38 7.16 2.75
CA LEU A 27 9.19 7.42 3.93
C LEU A 27 8.31 7.57 5.18
N ASP A 28 7.27 8.40 5.12
CA ASP A 28 6.38 8.66 6.24
C ASP A 28 5.73 7.36 6.77
N VAL A 29 5.23 6.51 5.89
CA VAL A 29 4.64 5.22 6.28
C VAL A 29 5.65 4.30 6.96
N THR A 30 6.89 4.27 6.51
CA THR A 30 7.90 3.34 7.00
C THR A 30 8.65 3.84 8.22
N VAL A 31 8.95 5.14 8.28
CA VAL A 31 9.62 5.80 9.42
C VAL A 31 8.78 5.64 10.69
N VAL A 32 7.46 5.80 10.60
CA VAL A 32 6.55 5.68 11.75
C VAL A 32 6.66 4.32 12.42
N ASN A 33 6.80 3.22 11.65
CA ASN A 33 6.86 1.87 12.24
C ASN A 33 8.00 1.68 13.24
N VAL A 34 9.15 2.31 13.01
CA VAL A 34 10.31 2.25 13.91
C VAL A 34 10.12 3.14 15.14
N ALA A 35 9.37 4.24 15.00
CA ALA A 35 9.11 5.19 16.07
C ALA A 35 7.91 4.81 16.98
N LEU A 36 7.06 3.84 16.55
CA LEU A 36 5.85 3.44 17.27
C LEU A 36 6.06 3.19 18.76
N PRO A 37 7.10 2.45 19.18
CA PRO A 37 7.29 2.22 20.61
C PRO A 37 7.64 3.50 21.39
N SER A 38 8.39 4.43 20.79
CA SER A 38 8.70 5.74 21.39
C SER A 38 7.45 6.61 21.50
N ILE A 39 6.62 6.64 20.46
CA ILE A 39 5.31 7.30 20.45
C ILE A 39 4.40 6.70 21.53
N GLN A 40 4.41 5.37 21.69
CA GLN A 40 3.62 4.68 22.71
C GLN A 40 4.01 5.11 24.12
N ALA A 41 5.32 5.14 24.39
CA ALA A 41 5.85 5.50 25.70
C ALA A 41 5.58 6.96 26.05
N ASP A 42 5.72 7.87 25.08
CA ASP A 42 5.59 9.31 25.30
C ASP A 42 4.12 9.76 25.44
N LEU A 43 3.24 9.31 24.53
CA LEU A 43 1.82 9.69 24.53
C LEU A 43 0.92 8.74 25.31
N GLY A 44 1.45 7.65 25.87
CA GLY A 44 0.70 6.72 26.71
C GLY A 44 -0.36 5.89 25.97
N PHE A 45 -0.11 5.53 24.70
CA PHE A 45 -1.02 4.67 23.94
C PHE A 45 -1.14 3.27 24.54
N SER A 46 -2.36 2.74 24.59
CA SER A 46 -2.58 1.30 24.81
C SER A 46 -2.02 0.48 23.64
N GLY A 47 -1.79 -0.82 23.86
CA GLY A 47 -1.26 -1.69 22.79
C GLY A 47 -2.17 -1.75 21.55
N SER A 48 -3.51 -1.78 21.74
CA SER A 48 -4.47 -1.71 20.64
C SER A 48 -4.62 -0.29 20.09
N GLY A 49 -4.65 0.72 20.98
CA GLY A 49 -4.82 2.13 20.59
C GLY A 49 -3.67 2.66 19.73
N LEU A 50 -2.44 2.16 19.91
CA LEU A 50 -1.28 2.54 19.11
C LEU A 50 -1.50 2.28 17.60
N ALA A 51 -2.27 1.26 17.24
CA ALA A 51 -2.62 0.96 15.86
C ALA A 51 -3.32 2.13 15.14
N TRP A 52 -3.98 3.04 15.88
CA TRP A 52 -4.61 4.22 15.29
C TRP A 52 -3.63 5.19 14.66
N VAL A 53 -2.38 5.26 15.13
CA VAL A 53 -1.33 6.09 14.50
C VAL A 53 -1.10 5.70 13.04
N VAL A 54 -1.23 4.41 12.73
CA VAL A 54 -1.09 3.88 11.37
C VAL A 54 -2.44 3.82 10.65
N ASN A 55 -3.48 3.29 11.32
CA ASN A 55 -4.79 3.06 10.71
C ASN A 55 -5.49 4.33 10.25
N ALA A 56 -5.41 5.43 11.03
CA ALA A 56 -6.01 6.71 10.64
C ALA A 56 -5.47 7.19 9.29
N TYR A 57 -4.15 7.06 9.09
CA TYR A 57 -3.51 7.37 7.81
C TYR A 57 -3.98 6.42 6.68
N LEU A 58 -3.94 5.10 6.91
CA LEU A 58 -4.27 4.10 5.89
C LEU A 58 -5.73 4.21 5.43
N ILE A 59 -6.66 4.46 6.35
CA ILE A 59 -8.09 4.62 6.05
C ILE A 59 -8.32 5.86 5.19
N ALA A 60 -7.74 7.01 5.58
CA ALA A 60 -7.86 8.23 4.81
C ALA A 60 -7.19 8.10 3.43
N PHE A 61 -5.99 7.54 3.40
CA PHE A 61 -5.26 7.30 2.15
C PHE A 61 -6.03 6.37 1.22
N GLY A 62 -6.41 5.17 1.68
CA GLY A 62 -7.08 4.17 0.86
C GLY A 62 -8.51 4.58 0.47
N GLY A 63 -9.27 5.14 1.40
CA GLY A 63 -10.67 5.55 1.18
C GLY A 63 -10.81 6.78 0.26
N LEU A 64 -9.81 7.66 0.23
CA LEU A 64 -9.84 8.88 -0.58
C LEU A 64 -9.03 8.77 -1.89
N LEU A 65 -8.25 7.70 -2.09
CA LEU A 65 -7.35 7.57 -3.24
C LEU A 65 -8.10 7.67 -4.59
N LEU A 66 -9.20 6.95 -4.74
CA LEU A 66 -10.00 6.97 -5.98
C LEU A 66 -10.70 8.31 -6.17
N LEU A 67 -11.24 8.91 -5.10
CA LEU A 67 -11.81 10.25 -5.14
C LEU A 67 -10.76 11.28 -5.58
N ALA A 68 -9.56 11.22 -5.01
CA ALA A 68 -8.46 12.13 -5.33
C ALA A 68 -8.03 12.02 -6.80
N GLY A 69 -8.00 10.80 -7.35
CA GLY A 69 -7.79 10.57 -8.78
C GLY A 69 -8.86 11.27 -9.64
N ARG A 70 -10.15 11.06 -9.31
CA ARG A 70 -11.26 11.71 -10.03
C ARG A 70 -11.20 13.23 -9.91
N VAL A 71 -10.91 13.77 -8.73
CA VAL A 71 -10.71 15.23 -8.54
C VAL A 71 -9.55 15.73 -9.42
N GLY A 72 -8.48 14.94 -9.57
CA GLY A 72 -7.36 15.23 -10.47
C GLY A 72 -7.79 15.38 -11.91
N ASP A 73 -8.67 14.52 -12.40
CA ASP A 73 -9.22 14.60 -13.76
C ASP A 73 -10.09 15.86 -13.93
N LEU A 74 -10.87 16.24 -12.91
CA LEU A 74 -11.80 17.37 -12.97
C LEU A 74 -11.10 18.75 -12.86
N VAL A 75 -10.18 18.88 -11.92
CA VAL A 75 -9.57 20.18 -11.53
C VAL A 75 -8.19 20.38 -12.16
N GLY A 76 -7.55 19.28 -12.57
CA GLY A 76 -6.19 19.23 -13.10
C GLY A 76 -5.20 18.60 -12.13
N HIS A 77 -4.42 17.67 -12.62
CA HIS A 77 -3.49 16.84 -11.84
C HIS A 77 -2.46 17.65 -11.04
N LYS A 78 -1.88 18.72 -11.63
CA LYS A 78 -0.91 19.59 -10.94
C LYS A 78 -1.52 20.24 -9.70
N ARG A 79 -2.76 20.75 -9.81
CA ARG A 79 -3.42 21.43 -8.67
C ARG A 79 -3.68 20.46 -7.53
N VAL A 80 -4.13 19.24 -7.86
CA VAL A 80 -4.37 18.19 -6.85
C VAL A 80 -3.06 17.73 -6.23
N PHE A 81 -1.99 17.57 -7.02
CA PHE A 81 -0.66 17.24 -6.51
C PHE A 81 -0.15 18.28 -5.50
N LEU A 82 -0.20 19.57 -5.87
CA LEU A 82 0.23 20.68 -5.00
C LEU A 82 -0.66 20.81 -3.75
N GLY A 83 -1.98 20.67 -3.90
CA GLY A 83 -2.91 20.66 -2.77
C GLY A 83 -2.65 19.50 -1.82
N GLY A 84 -2.40 18.30 -2.36
CA GLY A 84 -2.03 17.12 -1.60
C GLY A 84 -0.72 17.29 -0.82
N LEU A 85 0.33 17.83 -1.48
CA LEU A 85 1.59 18.17 -0.82
C LEU A 85 1.42 19.18 0.30
N ALA A 86 0.61 20.22 0.09
CA ALA A 86 0.34 21.24 1.10
C ALA A 86 -0.37 20.63 2.31
N VAL A 87 -1.45 19.86 2.09
CA VAL A 87 -2.19 19.16 3.16
C VAL A 87 -1.27 18.19 3.89
N PHE A 88 -0.49 17.38 3.18
CA PHE A 88 0.43 16.42 3.77
C PHE A 88 1.51 17.12 4.63
N THR A 89 2.12 18.19 4.11
CA THR A 89 3.19 18.93 4.79
C THR A 89 2.68 19.63 6.05
N ILE A 90 1.51 20.27 5.99
CA ILE A 90 0.88 20.91 7.15
C ILE A 90 0.49 19.86 8.18
N ALA A 91 -0.12 18.76 7.78
CA ALA A 91 -0.47 17.66 8.67
C ALA A 91 0.78 17.03 9.30
N SER A 92 1.88 16.87 8.56
CA SER A 92 3.18 16.43 9.10
C SER A 92 3.69 17.37 10.18
N LEU A 93 3.62 18.69 9.96
CA LEU A 93 3.97 19.67 10.99
C LEU A 93 3.12 19.50 12.24
N VAL A 94 1.80 19.29 12.09
CA VAL A 94 0.89 19.06 13.23
C VAL A 94 1.20 17.74 13.93
N CYS A 95 1.53 16.65 13.19
CA CYS A 95 1.98 15.40 13.77
C CYS A 95 3.26 15.59 14.61
N GLY A 96 4.24 16.35 14.09
CA GLY A 96 5.48 16.66 14.79
C GLY A 96 5.29 17.58 16.01
N LEU A 97 4.17 18.27 16.14
CA LEU A 97 3.81 19.09 17.29
C LEU A 97 2.83 18.40 18.24
N ALA A 98 2.49 17.11 17.99
CA ALA A 98 1.44 16.43 18.72
C ALA A 98 1.83 16.17 20.19
N GLN A 99 0.98 16.63 21.12
CA GLN A 99 1.11 16.45 22.56
C GLN A 99 0.02 15.53 23.15
N SER A 100 -0.82 14.94 22.30
CA SER A 100 -1.87 14.03 22.71
C SER A 100 -2.15 12.99 21.63
N GLN A 101 -2.68 11.84 22.06
CA GLN A 101 -3.10 10.75 21.17
C GLN A 101 -4.10 11.25 20.10
N THR A 102 -5.11 12.01 20.53
CA THR A 102 -6.16 12.52 19.64
C THR A 102 -5.59 13.47 18.58
N MET A 103 -4.66 14.37 18.97
CA MET A 103 -4.03 15.30 18.06
C MET A 103 -3.21 14.55 17.01
N LEU A 104 -2.41 13.56 17.42
CA LEU A 104 -1.60 12.77 16.51
C LEU A 104 -2.49 11.97 15.53
N VAL A 105 -3.50 11.25 16.04
CA VAL A 105 -4.40 10.43 15.22
C VAL A 105 -5.20 11.28 14.23
N ALA A 106 -5.73 12.43 14.66
CA ALA A 106 -6.44 13.34 13.75
C ALA A 106 -5.53 13.92 12.68
N ALA A 107 -4.31 14.33 13.04
CA ALA A 107 -3.31 14.83 12.08
C ALA A 107 -2.88 13.72 11.10
N ARG A 108 -2.72 12.48 11.55
CA ARG A 108 -2.43 11.31 10.70
C ARG A 108 -3.54 11.05 9.69
N PHE A 109 -4.81 11.22 10.08
CA PHE A 109 -5.94 11.11 9.15
C PHE A 109 -5.86 12.17 8.03
N VAL A 110 -5.64 13.44 8.40
CA VAL A 110 -5.47 14.54 7.43
C VAL A 110 -4.24 14.32 6.53
N GLN A 111 -3.15 13.83 7.11
CA GLN A 111 -1.93 13.50 6.39
C GLN A 111 -2.16 12.39 5.36
N GLY A 112 -2.94 11.35 5.72
CA GLY A 112 -3.35 10.29 4.80
C GLY A 112 -4.18 10.82 3.61
N ALA A 113 -5.08 11.78 3.86
CA ALA A 113 -5.83 12.45 2.79
C ALA A 113 -4.90 13.23 1.83
N GLY A 114 -3.93 13.98 2.37
CA GLY A 114 -2.90 14.66 1.56
C GLY A 114 -2.05 13.68 0.75
N GLY A 115 -1.68 12.54 1.34
CA GLY A 115 -0.96 11.45 0.68
C GLY A 115 -1.77 10.86 -0.47
N ALA A 116 -3.07 10.60 -0.27
CA ALA A 116 -3.98 10.12 -1.31
C ALA A 116 -4.04 11.08 -2.51
N MET A 117 -4.22 12.39 -2.25
CA MET A 117 -4.25 13.41 -3.29
C MET A 117 -2.94 13.46 -4.09
N THR A 118 -1.80 13.41 -3.40
CA THR A 118 -0.48 13.43 -4.04
C THR A 118 -0.26 12.18 -4.89
N SER A 119 -0.50 10.98 -4.34
CA SER A 119 -0.23 9.70 -5.02
C SER A 119 -1.15 9.44 -6.20
N ALA A 120 -2.42 9.78 -6.11
CA ALA A 120 -3.45 9.43 -7.10
C ALA A 120 -3.15 9.99 -8.50
N VAL A 121 -2.50 11.13 -8.59
CA VAL A 121 -2.28 11.85 -9.85
C VAL A 121 -0.91 11.63 -10.47
N VAL A 122 0.05 11.05 -9.72
CA VAL A 122 1.46 10.94 -10.16
C VAL A 122 1.60 10.08 -11.41
N LEU A 123 1.01 8.87 -11.42
CA LEU A 123 1.12 7.96 -12.56
C LEU A 123 0.47 8.54 -13.82
N GLY A 124 -0.70 9.21 -13.68
CA GLY A 124 -1.35 9.90 -14.78
C GLY A 124 -0.48 11.01 -15.39
N MET A 125 0.20 11.80 -14.54
CA MET A 125 1.14 12.81 -15.00
C MET A 125 2.37 12.20 -15.70
N ILE A 126 2.92 11.09 -15.18
CA ILE A 126 4.05 10.39 -15.81
C ILE A 126 3.67 9.92 -17.21
N VAL A 127 2.53 9.26 -17.36
CA VAL A 127 2.03 8.76 -18.66
C VAL A 127 1.85 9.90 -19.65
N THR A 128 1.29 11.02 -19.21
CA THR A 128 1.06 12.20 -20.06
C THR A 128 2.37 12.89 -20.46
N MET A 129 3.35 12.99 -19.56
CA MET A 129 4.65 13.61 -19.84
C MET A 129 5.54 12.79 -20.78
N PHE A 130 5.38 11.44 -20.77
CA PHE A 130 6.22 10.53 -21.56
C PHE A 130 5.37 9.70 -22.52
N PRO A 131 4.94 10.27 -23.67
CA PRO A 131 4.05 9.58 -24.61
C PRO A 131 4.75 8.46 -25.39
N LYS A 132 6.09 8.46 -25.48
CA LYS A 132 6.84 7.39 -26.17
C LYS A 132 6.98 6.17 -25.27
N PRO A 133 6.59 4.95 -25.72
CA PRO A 133 6.58 3.74 -24.88
C PRO A 133 7.89 3.45 -24.15
N ALA A 134 9.04 3.62 -24.81
CA ALA A 134 10.35 3.37 -24.20
C ALA A 134 10.71 4.39 -23.12
N GLU A 135 10.40 5.68 -23.32
CA GLU A 135 10.63 6.73 -22.32
C GLU A 135 9.66 6.57 -21.14
N GLN A 136 8.40 6.22 -21.42
CA GLN A 136 7.38 5.94 -20.41
C GLN A 136 7.76 4.77 -19.52
N ALA A 137 8.19 3.65 -20.11
CA ALA A 137 8.65 2.48 -19.35
C ALA A 137 9.84 2.83 -18.41
N LYS A 138 10.79 3.65 -18.90
CA LYS A 138 11.91 4.14 -18.09
C LYS A 138 11.43 5.05 -16.93
N ALA A 139 10.48 5.95 -17.21
CA ALA A 139 9.94 6.86 -16.19
C ALA A 139 9.17 6.10 -15.09
N ILE A 140 8.34 5.12 -15.47
CA ILE A 140 7.64 4.23 -14.55
C ILE A 140 8.65 3.38 -13.75
N GLY A 141 9.76 2.94 -14.38
CA GLY A 141 10.85 2.24 -13.70
C GLY A 141 11.51 3.08 -12.61
N VAL A 142 11.76 4.38 -12.87
CA VAL A 142 12.30 5.32 -11.87
C VAL A 142 11.30 5.50 -10.71
N TYR A 143 10.02 5.68 -11.01
CA TYR A 143 8.96 5.76 -10.01
C TYR A 143 8.93 4.51 -9.12
N GLY A 144 8.92 3.31 -9.71
CA GLY A 144 8.91 2.04 -8.98
C GLY A 144 10.17 1.83 -8.12
N PHE A 145 11.34 2.24 -8.64
CA PHE A 145 12.58 2.23 -7.85
C PHE A 145 12.49 3.12 -6.62
N VAL A 146 12.02 4.36 -6.77
CA VAL A 146 11.88 5.30 -5.65
C VAL A 146 10.88 4.80 -4.63
N ALA A 147 9.74 4.25 -5.06
CA ALA A 147 8.75 3.66 -4.16
C ALA A 147 9.33 2.48 -3.35
N SER A 148 10.14 1.62 -3.99
CA SER A 148 10.75 0.47 -3.32
C SER A 148 11.91 0.87 -2.41
N ALA A 149 12.81 1.76 -2.87
CA ALA A 149 13.97 2.22 -2.10
C ALA A 149 13.55 3.06 -0.90
N GLY A 150 12.45 3.81 -1.04
CA GLY A 150 11.87 4.64 0.03
C GLY A 150 11.59 3.83 1.30
N GLY A 151 11.13 2.59 1.16
CA GLY A 151 10.90 1.70 2.31
C GLY A 151 12.18 1.44 3.14
N SER A 152 13.29 1.11 2.48
CA SER A 152 14.58 0.88 3.15
C SER A 152 15.14 2.14 3.78
N VAL A 153 15.11 3.25 3.03
CA VAL A 153 15.60 4.55 3.51
C VAL A 153 14.76 5.02 4.69
N GLY A 154 13.43 4.82 4.66
CA GLY A 154 12.54 5.23 5.73
C GLY A 154 12.81 4.51 7.04
N LEU A 155 12.99 3.20 7.02
CA LEU A 155 13.32 2.44 8.24
C LEU A 155 14.62 2.92 8.89
N LEU A 156 15.67 3.17 8.08
CA LEU A 156 16.94 3.69 8.58
C LEU A 156 16.81 5.13 9.09
N ALA A 157 16.18 6.00 8.30
CA ALA A 157 15.96 7.39 8.68
C ALA A 157 15.11 7.48 9.96
N GLY A 158 14.08 6.64 10.08
CA GLY A 158 13.25 6.56 11.29
C GLY A 158 14.04 6.17 12.52
N GLY A 159 14.90 5.16 12.40
CA GLY A 159 15.77 4.73 13.49
C GLY A 159 16.74 5.84 13.91
N VAL A 160 17.43 6.46 12.94
CA VAL A 160 18.38 7.55 13.21
C VAL A 160 17.69 8.76 13.83
N LEU A 161 16.60 9.26 13.24
CA LEU A 161 15.91 10.44 13.74
C LEU A 161 15.34 10.23 15.13
N THR A 162 14.68 9.07 15.37
CA THR A 162 14.08 8.75 16.66
C THR A 162 15.12 8.57 17.76
N GLN A 163 16.28 7.97 17.45
CA GLN A 163 17.33 7.73 18.43
C GLN A 163 18.23 8.96 18.66
N ALA A 164 18.60 9.68 17.61
CA ALA A 164 19.55 10.79 17.71
C ALA A 164 18.93 12.09 18.22
N ILE A 165 17.63 12.28 18.02
CA ILE A 165 16.93 13.50 18.38
C ILE A 165 15.68 13.16 19.18
N ASP A 166 14.57 12.79 18.49
CA ASP A 166 13.25 12.55 19.06
C ASP A 166 12.31 11.99 17.96
N TRP A 167 11.25 11.26 18.33
CA TRP A 167 10.28 10.70 17.41
C TRP A 167 9.49 11.78 16.62
N HIS A 168 9.32 12.99 17.12
CA HIS A 168 8.64 14.09 16.44
C HIS A 168 9.34 14.45 15.10
N TRP A 169 10.67 14.28 15.03
CA TRP A 169 11.46 14.61 13.85
C TRP A 169 11.18 13.72 12.65
N ILE A 170 10.59 12.52 12.85
CA ILE A 170 10.14 11.69 11.73
C ILE A 170 9.06 12.40 10.89
N PHE A 171 8.29 13.29 11.52
CA PHE A 171 7.28 14.11 10.86
C PHE A 171 7.85 15.44 10.38
N PHE A 172 8.68 16.09 11.18
CA PHE A 172 9.28 17.37 10.80
C PHE A 172 10.15 17.27 9.55
N VAL A 173 10.82 16.15 9.29
CA VAL A 173 11.62 15.94 8.08
C VAL A 173 10.81 16.09 6.78
N ASN A 174 9.50 15.81 6.81
CA ASN A 174 8.62 15.98 5.68
C ASN A 174 8.38 17.45 5.32
N VAL A 175 8.52 18.37 6.28
CA VAL A 175 8.23 19.79 6.07
C VAL A 175 9.18 20.42 5.05
N PRO A 176 10.51 20.38 5.22
CA PRO A 176 11.43 20.92 4.21
C PRO A 176 11.32 20.18 2.87
N ILE A 177 11.14 18.86 2.89
CA ILE A 177 10.99 18.07 1.65
C ILE A 177 9.72 18.50 0.91
N GLY A 178 8.59 18.64 1.61
CA GLY A 178 7.32 19.05 1.03
C GLY A 178 7.38 20.47 0.44
N LEU A 179 7.98 21.43 1.16
CA LEU A 179 8.13 22.81 0.70
C LEU A 179 9.00 22.88 -0.56
N VAL A 180 10.16 22.22 -0.58
CA VAL A 180 11.05 22.18 -1.75
C VAL A 180 10.38 21.51 -2.93
N THR A 181 9.68 20.38 -2.68
CA THR A 181 8.95 19.64 -3.72
C THR A 181 7.80 20.47 -4.29
N ALA A 182 7.02 21.16 -3.45
CA ALA A 182 5.93 22.03 -3.89
C ALA A 182 6.44 23.20 -4.72
N PHE A 183 7.52 23.87 -4.28
CA PHE A 183 8.15 24.95 -5.04
C PHE A 183 8.66 24.46 -6.41
N ALA A 184 9.36 23.34 -6.46
CA ALA A 184 9.84 22.75 -7.69
C ALA A 184 8.70 22.31 -8.61
N ALA A 185 7.64 21.68 -8.05
CA ALA A 185 6.44 21.28 -8.80
C ALA A 185 5.73 22.48 -9.43
N GLN A 186 5.60 23.58 -8.67
CA GLN A 186 4.98 24.80 -9.19
C GLN A 186 5.71 25.35 -10.44
N ARG A 187 7.04 25.22 -10.49
CA ARG A 187 7.89 25.72 -11.58
C ARG A 187 8.02 24.75 -12.75
N LEU A 188 8.04 23.45 -12.50
CA LEU A 188 8.39 22.42 -13.49
C LEU A 188 7.18 21.73 -14.09
N LEU A 189 6.10 21.54 -13.33
CA LEU A 189 4.89 20.87 -13.83
C LEU A 189 4.06 21.86 -14.66
N GLU A 190 3.51 21.36 -15.77
CA GLU A 190 2.60 22.14 -16.62
C GLU A 190 1.17 22.11 -16.08
N ASP A 191 0.46 23.22 -16.25
CA ASP A 191 -0.94 23.32 -15.89
C ASP A 191 -1.80 22.58 -16.94
N GLY A 192 -2.19 21.34 -16.65
CA GLY A 192 -3.20 20.61 -17.43
C GLY A 192 -4.58 21.19 -17.20
N ARG A 193 -5.36 21.37 -18.27
CA ARG A 193 -6.78 21.71 -18.16
C ARG A 193 -7.54 20.47 -17.68
N GLY A 194 -8.22 20.56 -16.53
CA GLY A 194 -9.15 19.53 -16.09
C GLY A 194 -10.42 19.50 -16.95
N LEU A 195 -11.17 18.42 -16.88
CA LEU A 195 -12.45 18.23 -17.60
C LEU A 195 -13.53 19.24 -17.17
N GLY A 196 -13.34 19.92 -16.03
CA GLY A 196 -14.29 20.84 -15.43
C GLY A 196 -15.16 20.20 -14.35
N VAL A 197 -15.56 21.01 -13.36
CA VAL A 197 -16.28 20.53 -12.15
C VAL A 197 -17.71 20.06 -12.47
N GLY A 198 -18.22 20.33 -13.68
CA GLY A 198 -19.59 19.98 -14.09
C GLY A 198 -19.85 18.47 -14.21
N GLU A 199 -18.80 17.66 -14.36
CA GLU A 199 -18.94 16.20 -14.42
C GLU A 199 -19.09 15.52 -13.05
N GLY A 200 -18.79 16.22 -11.95
CA GLY A 200 -19.01 15.76 -10.58
C GLY A 200 -18.03 14.69 -10.07
N ALA A 201 -17.93 14.60 -8.75
CA ALA A 201 -17.22 13.54 -8.01
C ALA A 201 -18.15 12.98 -6.94
N ASP A 202 -18.09 11.68 -6.67
CA ASP A 202 -18.94 11.03 -5.67
C ASP A 202 -18.42 11.23 -4.24
N LEU A 203 -18.58 12.46 -3.70
CA LEU A 203 -18.25 12.78 -2.32
C LEU A 203 -19.05 11.94 -1.30
N PRO A 204 -20.37 11.68 -1.50
CA PRO A 204 -21.12 10.79 -0.61
C PRO A 204 -20.56 9.37 -0.57
N GLY A 205 -20.17 8.80 -1.74
CA GLY A 205 -19.53 7.49 -1.81
C GLY A 205 -18.22 7.44 -1.01
N ALA A 206 -17.37 8.47 -1.16
CA ALA A 206 -16.14 8.58 -0.39
C ALA A 206 -16.40 8.69 1.13
N ALA A 207 -17.39 9.49 1.55
CA ALA A 207 -17.75 9.61 2.96
C ALA A 207 -18.28 8.28 3.54
N LEU A 208 -19.08 7.52 2.78
CA LEU A 208 -19.61 6.22 3.20
C LEU A 208 -18.49 5.19 3.40
N ILE A 209 -17.56 5.08 2.46
CA ILE A 209 -16.46 4.08 2.60
C ILE A 209 -15.50 4.46 3.72
N VAL A 210 -15.10 5.74 3.82
CA VAL A 210 -14.23 6.22 4.91
C VAL A 210 -14.92 6.03 6.26
N GLY A 211 -16.21 6.41 6.38
CA GLY A 211 -16.99 6.23 7.60
C GLY A 211 -17.14 4.76 7.99
N SER A 212 -17.41 3.87 7.02
CA SER A 212 -17.47 2.43 7.26
C SER A 212 -16.14 1.88 7.80
N LEU A 213 -15.02 2.23 7.17
CA LEU A 213 -13.70 1.77 7.60
C LEU A 213 -13.31 2.32 8.98
N MET A 214 -13.57 3.61 9.24
CA MET A 214 -13.33 4.22 10.55
C MET A 214 -14.11 3.51 11.64
N LEU A 215 -15.40 3.28 11.42
CA LEU A 215 -16.27 2.61 12.38
C LEU A 215 -15.90 1.13 12.57
N GLY A 216 -15.50 0.44 11.48
CA GLY A 216 -15.03 -0.95 11.53
C GLY A 216 -13.74 -1.10 12.34
N VAL A 217 -12.76 -0.26 12.08
CA VAL A 217 -11.50 -0.26 12.83
C VAL A 217 -11.75 0.14 14.30
N TYR A 218 -12.58 1.16 14.56
CA TYR A 218 -12.96 1.53 15.91
C TYR A 218 -13.61 0.37 16.67
N THR A 219 -14.52 -0.36 16.02
CA THR A 219 -15.17 -1.54 16.60
C THR A 219 -14.16 -2.58 17.07
N ILE A 220 -13.12 -2.83 16.27
CA ILE A 220 -12.09 -3.81 16.58
C ILE A 220 -11.16 -3.33 17.69
N VAL A 221 -10.70 -2.10 17.61
CA VAL A 221 -9.64 -1.56 18.48
C VAL A 221 -10.16 -1.22 19.89
N SER A 222 -11.41 -0.80 20.03
CA SER A 222 -11.98 -0.37 21.31
C SER A 222 -13.11 -1.28 21.80
N PRO A 223 -14.34 -1.29 21.29
CA PRO A 223 -15.40 -2.11 21.87
C PRO A 223 -15.08 -3.60 21.94
N ALA A 224 -14.49 -4.19 20.89
CA ALA A 224 -14.15 -5.60 20.87
C ALA A 224 -13.01 -5.93 21.85
N ALA A 225 -12.02 -5.03 21.99
CA ALA A 225 -10.91 -5.21 22.92
C ALA A 225 -11.33 -5.05 24.39
N ASP A 226 -12.30 -4.16 24.69
CA ASP A 226 -12.69 -3.81 26.06
C ASP A 226 -13.88 -4.64 26.57
N HIS A 227 -14.86 -4.94 25.68
CA HIS A 227 -16.12 -5.62 26.04
C HIS A 227 -16.28 -7.01 25.41
N GLY A 228 -15.35 -7.42 24.54
CA GLY A 228 -15.40 -8.67 23.80
C GLY A 228 -16.30 -8.63 22.55
N TRP A 229 -16.08 -9.57 21.67
CA TRP A 229 -16.77 -9.68 20.35
C TRP A 229 -18.28 -9.87 20.43
N GLY A 230 -18.79 -10.51 21.49
CA GLY A 230 -20.22 -10.80 21.68
C GLY A 230 -21.00 -9.69 22.38
N SER A 231 -20.39 -8.59 22.78
CA SER A 231 -21.09 -7.51 23.49
C SER A 231 -22.06 -6.76 22.57
N ALA A 232 -23.18 -6.29 23.12
CA ALA A 232 -24.17 -5.53 22.37
C ALA A 232 -23.55 -4.24 21.75
N THR A 233 -22.62 -3.61 22.45
CA THR A 233 -21.90 -2.42 21.97
C THR A 233 -21.04 -2.76 20.73
N THR A 234 -20.25 -3.82 20.80
CA THR A 234 -19.41 -4.28 19.68
C THR A 234 -20.27 -4.64 18.45
N LEU A 235 -21.35 -5.39 18.68
CA LEU A 235 -22.28 -5.78 17.61
C LEU A 235 -22.99 -4.56 16.98
N ALA A 236 -23.39 -3.58 17.80
CA ALA A 236 -24.02 -2.36 17.29
C ALA A 236 -23.07 -1.54 16.38
N PHE A 237 -21.81 -1.34 16.81
CA PHE A 237 -20.82 -0.64 15.99
C PHE A 237 -20.45 -1.44 14.73
N ALA A 238 -20.29 -2.76 14.83
CA ALA A 238 -20.05 -3.63 13.68
C ALA A 238 -21.21 -3.57 12.67
N ALA A 239 -22.47 -3.62 13.16
CA ALA A 239 -23.65 -3.45 12.32
C ALA A 239 -23.69 -2.08 11.65
N GLY A 240 -23.36 -1.00 12.37
CA GLY A 240 -23.24 0.35 11.82
C GLY A 240 -22.21 0.44 10.69
N SER A 241 -21.01 -0.16 10.88
CA SER A 241 -19.97 -0.24 9.85
C SER A 241 -20.47 -1.01 8.61
N LEU A 242 -21.13 -2.14 8.81
CA LEU A 242 -21.69 -2.96 7.74
C LEU A 242 -22.79 -2.20 6.97
N VAL A 243 -23.67 -1.48 7.68
CA VAL A 243 -24.71 -0.64 7.05
C VAL A 243 -24.08 0.42 6.16
N LEU A 244 -23.06 1.13 6.64
CA LEU A 244 -22.33 2.12 5.83
C LEU A 244 -21.67 1.49 4.59
N LEU A 245 -21.13 0.27 4.72
CA LEU A 245 -20.54 -0.47 3.60
C LEU A 245 -21.60 -0.87 2.57
N VAL A 246 -22.75 -1.35 3.03
CA VAL A 246 -23.88 -1.70 2.14
C VAL A 246 -24.39 -0.46 1.42
N LEU A 247 -24.54 0.67 2.13
CA LEU A 247 -24.93 1.96 1.53
C LEU A 247 -23.88 2.43 0.51
N PHE A 248 -22.59 2.24 0.78
CA PHE A 248 -21.53 2.52 -0.18
C PHE A 248 -21.69 1.68 -1.45
N VAL A 249 -21.83 0.36 -1.33
CA VAL A 249 -22.00 -0.54 -2.49
C VAL A 249 -23.28 -0.19 -3.28
N TRP A 250 -24.38 0.10 -2.57
CA TRP A 250 -25.61 0.56 -3.21
C TRP A 250 -25.41 1.88 -3.96
N ARG A 251 -24.69 2.82 -3.34
CA ARG A 251 -24.33 4.10 -3.97
C ARG A 251 -23.50 3.89 -5.24
N GLU A 252 -22.45 3.04 -5.18
CA GLU A 252 -21.61 2.69 -6.33
C GLU A 252 -22.39 2.03 -7.48
N ALA A 253 -23.45 1.27 -7.15
CA ALA A 253 -24.33 0.65 -8.14
C ALA A 253 -25.27 1.63 -8.81
N THR A 254 -25.64 2.75 -8.14
CA THR A 254 -26.68 3.69 -8.59
C THR A 254 -26.15 5.06 -9.01
N ALA A 255 -24.92 5.41 -8.60
CA ALA A 255 -24.31 6.68 -8.93
C ALA A 255 -24.07 6.83 -10.43
N ARG A 256 -24.30 8.04 -10.97
CA ARG A 256 -23.97 8.36 -12.38
C ARG A 256 -22.49 8.27 -12.67
N GLN A 257 -21.66 8.62 -11.67
CA GLN A 257 -20.20 8.59 -11.75
C GLN A 257 -19.65 7.96 -10.45
N PRO A 258 -19.67 6.62 -10.38
CA PRO A 258 -19.17 5.90 -9.20
C PRO A 258 -17.65 6.07 -9.07
N LEU A 259 -17.15 6.08 -7.82
CA LEU A 259 -15.70 6.05 -7.54
C LEU A 259 -15.08 4.73 -8.02
N MET A 260 -15.86 3.66 -7.89
CA MET A 260 -15.43 2.28 -8.15
C MET A 260 -16.49 1.58 -9.01
N PRO A 261 -16.41 1.66 -10.36
CA PRO A 261 -17.37 0.99 -11.20
C PRO A 261 -17.40 -0.51 -10.95
N LEU A 262 -18.52 -1.04 -10.44
CA LEU A 262 -18.65 -2.46 -10.08
C LEU A 262 -18.43 -3.42 -11.25
N ARG A 263 -18.48 -2.91 -12.50
CA ARG A 263 -18.14 -3.68 -13.71
C ARG A 263 -16.70 -4.25 -13.69
N VAL A 264 -15.75 -3.58 -13.00
CA VAL A 264 -14.36 -4.02 -12.91
C VAL A 264 -14.25 -5.35 -12.15
N PHE A 265 -15.17 -5.62 -11.22
CA PHE A 265 -15.22 -6.88 -10.47
C PHE A 265 -15.90 -8.05 -11.22
N ARG A 266 -16.39 -7.82 -12.45
CA ARG A 266 -16.90 -8.92 -13.29
C ARG A 266 -15.81 -9.86 -13.75
N SER A 267 -14.57 -9.37 -13.90
CA SER A 267 -13.41 -10.22 -14.12
C SER A 267 -13.06 -10.94 -12.81
N ARG A 268 -13.05 -12.29 -12.86
CA ARG A 268 -12.65 -13.11 -11.71
C ARG A 268 -11.20 -12.88 -11.30
N ASP A 269 -10.32 -12.62 -12.27
CA ASP A 269 -8.92 -12.38 -12.01
C ASP A 269 -8.70 -11.01 -11.34
N THR A 270 -9.38 -9.96 -11.78
CA THR A 270 -9.33 -8.64 -11.13
C THR A 270 -9.95 -8.67 -9.72
N ALA A 271 -11.12 -9.26 -9.56
CA ALA A 271 -11.76 -9.40 -8.24
C ALA A 271 -10.92 -10.25 -7.29
N GLY A 272 -10.40 -11.38 -7.78
CA GLY A 272 -9.53 -12.27 -7.02
C GLY A 272 -8.22 -11.59 -6.62
N ALA A 273 -7.58 -10.85 -7.54
CA ALA A 273 -6.36 -10.12 -7.24
C ALA A 273 -6.57 -9.06 -6.14
N ASN A 274 -7.68 -8.31 -6.18
CA ASN A 274 -8.01 -7.35 -5.12
C ASN A 274 -8.26 -8.01 -3.77
N ALA A 275 -8.98 -9.15 -3.73
CA ALA A 275 -9.19 -9.90 -2.51
C ALA A 275 -7.88 -10.48 -1.95
N ILE A 276 -7.02 -11.04 -2.81
CA ILE A 276 -5.70 -11.54 -2.44
C ILE A 276 -4.84 -10.39 -1.91
N GLN A 277 -4.83 -9.23 -2.58
CA GLN A 277 -4.10 -8.04 -2.14
C GLN A 277 -4.51 -7.63 -0.73
N ALA A 278 -5.82 -7.51 -0.47
CA ALA A 278 -6.33 -7.15 0.84
C ALA A 278 -5.88 -8.14 1.93
N LEU A 279 -5.98 -9.45 1.67
CA LEU A 279 -5.59 -10.49 2.63
C LEU A 279 -4.08 -10.56 2.87
N VAL A 280 -3.27 -10.46 1.81
CA VAL A 280 -1.80 -10.48 1.93
C VAL A 280 -1.33 -9.27 2.73
N VAL A 281 -1.83 -8.07 2.41
CA VAL A 281 -1.45 -6.86 3.14
C VAL A 281 -1.97 -6.90 4.57
N ALA A 282 -3.20 -7.38 4.81
CA ALA A 282 -3.76 -7.56 6.15
C ALA A 282 -2.87 -8.46 7.02
N GLY A 283 -2.43 -9.61 6.50
CA GLY A 283 -1.58 -10.54 7.24
C GLY A 283 -0.16 -10.00 7.48
N MET A 284 0.36 -9.22 6.54
CA MET A 284 1.74 -8.72 6.60
C MET A 284 1.93 -7.43 7.39
N PHE A 285 0.90 -6.56 7.44
CA PHE A 285 1.06 -5.24 8.07
C PHE A 285 1.47 -5.34 9.56
N GLY A 286 0.98 -6.38 10.24
CA GLY A 286 1.41 -6.71 11.59
C GLY A 286 2.90 -7.01 11.73
N THR A 287 3.59 -7.43 10.68
CA THR A 287 5.01 -7.81 10.76
C THR A 287 5.88 -6.61 11.11
N PHE A 288 5.70 -5.48 10.43
CA PHE A 288 6.47 -4.27 10.73
C PHE A 288 6.02 -3.66 12.06
N PHE A 289 4.72 -3.58 12.30
CA PHE A 289 4.16 -3.00 13.53
C PHE A 289 4.51 -3.83 14.76
N LEU A 290 4.07 -5.09 14.82
CA LEU A 290 4.28 -5.97 15.98
C LEU A 290 5.74 -6.43 16.08
N GLY A 291 6.43 -6.57 14.95
CA GLY A 291 7.84 -6.88 14.92
C GLY A 291 8.70 -5.77 15.55
N SER A 292 8.37 -4.49 15.30
CA SER A 292 9.03 -3.35 15.97
C SER A 292 8.79 -3.39 17.48
N LEU A 293 7.55 -3.63 17.90
CA LEU A 293 7.19 -3.75 19.33
C LEU A 293 7.89 -4.94 20.00
N TYR A 294 7.98 -6.10 19.31
CA TYR A 294 8.72 -7.25 19.83
C TYR A 294 10.21 -6.95 19.99
N LEU A 295 10.84 -6.39 18.98
CA LEU A 295 12.28 -6.05 19.02
C LEU A 295 12.59 -5.03 20.14
N GLN A 296 11.70 -4.08 20.40
CA GLN A 296 11.91 -3.08 21.44
C GLN A 296 11.54 -3.60 22.84
N HIS A 297 10.32 -4.12 23.02
CA HIS A 297 9.83 -4.45 24.36
C HIS A 297 10.33 -5.78 24.91
N VAL A 298 10.65 -6.74 24.02
CA VAL A 298 11.13 -8.07 24.40
C VAL A 298 12.65 -8.20 24.25
N GLN A 299 13.20 -7.71 23.12
CA GLN A 299 14.63 -7.81 22.84
C GLN A 299 15.44 -6.57 23.27
N HIS A 300 14.75 -5.50 23.71
CA HIS A 300 15.38 -4.24 24.17
C HIS A 300 16.26 -3.57 23.11
N TYR A 301 15.87 -3.67 21.83
CA TYR A 301 16.57 -2.98 20.75
C TYR A 301 16.22 -1.49 20.78
N ASP A 302 17.24 -0.66 20.53
CA ASP A 302 17.05 0.76 20.26
C ASP A 302 16.47 0.99 18.85
N PRO A 303 15.88 2.17 18.58
CA PRO A 303 15.24 2.45 17.29
C PRO A 303 16.15 2.23 16.07
N LEU A 304 17.44 2.55 16.16
CA LEU A 304 18.37 2.33 15.06
C LEU A 304 18.59 0.83 14.78
N LYS A 305 18.74 0.02 15.82
CA LYS A 305 18.84 -1.45 15.67
C LYS A 305 17.58 -2.06 15.09
N ILE A 306 16.39 -1.52 15.43
CA ILE A 306 15.11 -1.95 14.82
C ILE A 306 15.13 -1.66 13.32
N GLY A 307 15.51 -0.44 12.92
CA GLY A 307 15.62 -0.08 11.51
C GLY A 307 16.61 -0.98 10.74
N LEU A 308 17.77 -1.25 11.33
CA LEU A 308 18.77 -2.16 10.76
C LEU A 308 18.28 -3.61 10.70
N ALA A 309 17.50 -4.07 11.70
CA ALA A 309 16.95 -5.42 11.74
C ALA A 309 15.96 -5.69 10.59
N PHE A 310 15.20 -4.69 10.16
CA PHE A 310 14.27 -4.81 9.02
C PHE A 310 14.94 -4.57 7.65
N LEU A 311 16.14 -3.99 7.60
CA LEU A 311 16.83 -3.67 6.36
C LEU A 311 16.99 -4.87 5.41
N PRO A 312 17.36 -6.09 5.85
CA PRO A 312 17.45 -7.26 4.97
C PRO A 312 16.13 -7.55 4.22
N THR A 313 14.99 -7.43 4.89
CA THR A 313 13.66 -7.62 4.26
C THR A 313 13.48 -6.65 3.09
N THR A 314 13.71 -5.36 3.31
CA THR A 314 13.47 -4.33 2.30
C THR A 314 14.47 -4.38 1.15
N VAL A 315 15.74 -4.70 1.42
CA VAL A 315 16.78 -4.86 0.40
C VAL A 315 16.49 -6.07 -0.49
N VAL A 316 16.14 -7.22 0.11
CA VAL A 316 15.79 -8.44 -0.63
C VAL A 316 14.51 -8.22 -1.44
N MET A 317 13.46 -7.65 -0.82
CA MET A 317 12.20 -7.30 -1.48
C MET A 317 12.44 -6.40 -2.70
N GLY A 318 13.18 -5.31 -2.53
CA GLY A 318 13.48 -4.36 -3.60
C GLY A 318 14.29 -4.99 -4.72
N THR A 319 15.34 -5.75 -4.38
CA THR A 319 16.19 -6.43 -5.37
C THR A 319 15.41 -7.46 -6.20
N LEU A 320 14.60 -8.29 -5.53
CA LEU A 320 13.76 -9.25 -6.25
C LEU A 320 12.73 -8.55 -7.14
N SER A 321 12.00 -7.61 -6.57
CA SER A 321 10.93 -6.88 -7.26
C SER A 321 11.42 -6.21 -8.55
N LEU A 322 12.59 -5.54 -8.49
CA LEU A 322 13.13 -4.76 -9.60
C LEU A 322 13.89 -5.59 -10.64
N ARG A 323 14.57 -6.67 -10.22
CA ARG A 323 15.53 -7.35 -11.11
C ARG A 323 15.11 -8.73 -11.57
N TYR A 324 14.34 -9.44 -10.78
CA TYR A 324 14.07 -10.86 -11.01
C TYR A 324 12.58 -11.17 -11.23
N THR A 325 11.67 -10.49 -10.57
CA THR A 325 10.25 -10.85 -10.57
C THR A 325 9.62 -10.70 -11.95
N GLU A 326 9.99 -9.67 -12.73
CA GLU A 326 9.54 -9.51 -14.12
C GLU A 326 9.93 -10.74 -14.97
N ARG A 327 11.19 -11.20 -14.87
CA ARG A 327 11.67 -12.39 -15.58
C ARG A 327 10.91 -13.66 -15.18
N LEU A 328 10.60 -13.79 -13.89
CA LEU A 328 9.80 -14.91 -13.37
C LEU A 328 8.37 -14.87 -13.93
N ILE A 329 7.76 -13.69 -13.96
CA ILE A 329 6.41 -13.49 -14.50
C ILE A 329 6.39 -13.81 -16.00
N MET A 330 7.37 -13.32 -16.77
CA MET A 330 7.45 -13.60 -18.20
C MET A 330 7.69 -15.09 -18.51
N ARG A 331 8.47 -15.78 -17.69
CA ARG A 331 8.80 -17.20 -17.88
C ARG A 331 7.71 -18.15 -17.40
N PHE A 332 7.10 -17.89 -16.26
CA PHE A 332 6.19 -18.83 -15.58
C PHE A 332 4.74 -18.32 -15.51
N GLY A 333 4.52 -17.03 -15.78
CA GLY A 333 3.23 -16.35 -15.63
C GLY A 333 3.03 -15.78 -14.22
N ALA A 334 2.17 -14.77 -14.10
CA ALA A 334 1.93 -14.03 -12.86
C ALA A 334 1.47 -14.96 -11.71
N ARG A 335 0.50 -15.84 -11.96
CA ARG A 335 -0.05 -16.76 -10.93
C ARG A 335 0.98 -17.74 -10.39
N ARG A 336 1.82 -18.35 -11.27
CA ARG A 336 2.85 -19.31 -10.85
C ARG A 336 4.00 -18.64 -10.11
N THR A 337 4.19 -17.34 -10.27
CA THR A 337 5.16 -16.53 -9.52
C THR A 337 4.56 -16.10 -8.18
N LEU A 338 3.27 -15.76 -8.14
CA LEU A 338 2.53 -15.31 -6.96
C LEU A 338 2.44 -16.38 -5.87
N LEU A 339 2.09 -17.60 -6.22
CA LEU A 339 1.87 -18.70 -5.26
C LEU A 339 3.08 -19.01 -4.37
N PRO A 340 4.29 -19.29 -4.91
CA PRO A 340 5.48 -19.50 -4.08
C PRO A 340 5.81 -18.30 -3.20
N GLY A 341 5.62 -17.08 -3.71
CA GLY A 341 5.84 -15.85 -2.95
C GLY A 341 4.95 -15.80 -1.70
N MET A 342 3.65 -16.03 -1.84
CA MET A 342 2.73 -16.07 -0.70
C MET A 342 3.04 -17.22 0.28
N VAL A 343 3.42 -18.40 -0.21
CA VAL A 343 3.84 -19.54 0.65
C VAL A 343 5.07 -19.16 1.48
N LEU A 344 6.04 -18.44 0.91
CA LEU A 344 7.19 -17.94 1.66
C LEU A 344 6.79 -16.89 2.71
N VAL A 345 5.80 -16.04 2.41
CA VAL A 345 5.25 -15.10 3.41
C VAL A 345 4.60 -15.88 4.56
N VAL A 346 3.78 -16.87 4.27
CA VAL A 346 3.18 -17.75 5.30
C VAL A 346 4.27 -18.41 6.15
N GLY A 347 5.29 -18.99 5.51
CA GLY A 347 6.44 -19.60 6.19
C GLY A 347 7.16 -18.61 7.10
N GLY A 348 7.42 -17.38 6.64
CA GLY A 348 8.02 -16.32 7.43
C GLY A 348 7.19 -15.93 8.65
N LEU A 349 5.86 -15.77 8.48
CA LEU A 349 4.95 -15.46 9.58
C LEU A 349 4.85 -16.62 10.60
N LEU A 350 4.83 -17.86 10.15
CA LEU A 350 4.83 -19.04 11.04
C LEU A 350 6.15 -19.17 11.82
N LEU A 351 7.28 -18.83 11.22
CA LEU A 351 8.55 -18.77 11.93
C LEU A 351 8.55 -17.63 12.94
N PHE A 352 8.04 -16.47 12.58
CA PHE A 352 7.90 -15.34 13.50
C PHE A 352 6.99 -15.66 14.68
N ALA A 353 5.92 -16.45 14.45
CA ALA A 353 5.05 -16.96 15.51
C ALA A 353 5.70 -17.97 16.47
N ARG A 354 6.98 -18.32 16.27
CA ARG A 354 7.75 -19.23 17.12
C ARG A 354 9.01 -18.63 17.70
N ILE A 355 9.26 -17.34 17.48
CA ILE A 355 10.47 -16.68 18.01
C ILE A 355 10.45 -16.70 19.55
N PRO A 356 11.51 -17.19 20.20
CA PRO A 356 11.58 -17.28 21.66
C PRO A 356 11.74 -15.89 22.30
N VAL A 357 11.44 -15.79 23.62
CA VAL A 357 11.64 -14.56 24.41
C VAL A 357 13.12 -14.12 24.34
N HIS A 358 14.07 -15.06 24.42
CA HIS A 358 15.50 -14.81 24.25
C HIS A 358 15.92 -15.28 22.86
N SER A 359 15.82 -14.40 21.86
CA SER A 359 16.16 -14.73 20.48
C SER A 359 17.52 -14.15 20.07
N SER A 360 18.21 -14.89 19.19
CA SER A 360 19.36 -14.39 18.46
C SER A 360 18.92 -13.79 17.14
N TYR A 361 19.43 -12.61 16.79
CA TYR A 361 19.10 -11.98 15.52
C TYR A 361 19.44 -12.88 14.32
N LEU A 362 20.63 -13.49 14.31
CA LEU A 362 21.13 -14.25 13.16
C LEU A 362 20.37 -15.56 12.93
N THR A 363 19.92 -16.23 13.99
CA THR A 363 19.28 -17.55 13.90
C THR A 363 17.75 -17.49 13.87
N ASP A 364 17.17 -16.49 14.53
CA ASP A 364 15.73 -16.46 14.75
C ASP A 364 15.03 -15.34 13.96
N VAL A 365 15.65 -14.14 13.88
CA VAL A 365 15.02 -12.98 13.22
C VAL A 365 15.42 -12.86 11.75
N LEU A 366 16.72 -12.94 11.44
CA LEU A 366 17.23 -12.77 10.08
C LEU A 366 16.64 -13.75 9.05
N PRO A 367 16.48 -15.05 9.33
CA PRO A 367 15.85 -15.98 8.39
C PRO A 367 14.41 -15.59 8.07
N VAL A 368 13.66 -15.12 9.08
CA VAL A 368 12.29 -14.60 8.89
C VAL A 368 12.30 -13.38 7.96
N MET A 369 13.19 -12.42 8.22
CA MET A 369 13.33 -11.21 7.42
C MET A 369 13.66 -11.52 5.95
N LEU A 370 14.54 -12.50 5.70
CA LEU A 370 14.89 -12.94 4.36
C LEU A 370 13.71 -13.63 3.65
N LEU A 371 13.02 -14.53 4.33
CA LEU A 371 11.83 -15.21 3.78
C LEU A 371 10.72 -14.23 3.41
N LEU A 372 10.43 -13.28 4.30
CA LEU A 372 9.46 -12.23 4.05
C LEU A 372 9.91 -11.34 2.88
N GLY A 373 11.19 -10.96 2.81
CA GLY A 373 11.74 -10.16 1.72
C GLY A 373 11.56 -10.85 0.35
N VAL A 374 11.89 -12.15 0.27
CA VAL A 374 11.72 -12.94 -0.96
C VAL A 374 10.23 -13.12 -1.30
N GLY A 375 9.41 -13.47 -0.32
CA GLY A 375 7.99 -13.68 -0.48
C GLY A 375 7.28 -12.44 -1.00
N VAL A 376 7.50 -11.30 -0.36
CA VAL A 376 6.88 -10.02 -0.69
C VAL A 376 7.37 -9.48 -2.02
N GLY A 377 8.69 -9.51 -2.25
CA GLY A 377 9.31 -9.04 -3.49
C GLY A 377 8.83 -9.78 -4.74
N SER A 378 8.42 -11.04 -4.61
CA SER A 378 7.81 -11.79 -5.70
C SER A 378 6.29 -11.63 -5.77
N THR A 379 5.61 -11.42 -4.63
CA THR A 379 4.14 -11.36 -4.54
C THR A 379 3.56 -10.09 -5.16
N PHE A 380 4.04 -8.90 -4.76
CA PHE A 380 3.40 -7.65 -5.17
C PHE A 380 3.44 -7.37 -6.68
N PRO A 381 4.59 -7.51 -7.39
CA PRO A 381 4.59 -7.32 -8.85
C PRO A 381 3.76 -8.37 -9.59
N ALA A 382 3.78 -9.62 -9.12
CA ALA A 382 2.97 -10.68 -9.72
C ALA A 382 1.47 -10.44 -9.53
N LEU A 383 1.07 -9.93 -8.37
CA LEU A 383 -0.31 -9.59 -8.07
C LEU A 383 -0.80 -8.41 -8.90
N MET A 384 0.03 -7.36 -9.06
CA MET A 384 -0.28 -6.24 -9.93
C MET A 384 -0.44 -6.70 -11.39
N SER A 385 0.45 -7.57 -11.87
CA SER A 385 0.36 -8.16 -13.20
C SER A 385 -0.93 -8.98 -13.39
N LEU A 386 -1.35 -9.75 -12.36
CA LEU A 386 -2.60 -10.50 -12.39
C LEU A 386 -3.83 -9.57 -12.40
N ALA A 387 -3.81 -8.53 -11.59
CA ALA A 387 -4.91 -7.56 -11.51
C ALA A 387 -5.13 -6.80 -12.83
N MET A 388 -4.06 -6.63 -13.63
CA MET A 388 -4.07 -5.91 -14.90
C MET A 388 -4.28 -6.81 -16.11
N SER A 389 -4.32 -8.14 -15.96
CA SER A 389 -4.29 -9.09 -17.09
C SER A 389 -5.47 -8.97 -18.05
N ASP A 390 -6.66 -8.65 -17.54
CA ASP A 390 -7.91 -8.56 -18.32
C ASP A 390 -8.48 -7.13 -18.39
N VAL A 391 -7.66 -6.13 -18.02
CA VAL A 391 -8.11 -4.74 -17.94
C VAL A 391 -7.80 -4.00 -19.24
N ALA A 392 -8.80 -3.34 -19.81
CA ALA A 392 -8.61 -2.50 -20.99
C ALA A 392 -7.63 -1.34 -20.67
N PRO A 393 -6.79 -0.91 -21.65
CA PRO A 393 -5.79 0.13 -21.40
C PRO A 393 -6.34 1.43 -20.80
N GLN A 394 -7.56 1.81 -21.16
CA GLN A 394 -8.25 2.98 -20.62
C GLN A 394 -8.65 2.84 -19.15
N ASP A 395 -8.83 1.62 -18.64
CA ASP A 395 -9.22 1.33 -17.27
C ASP A 395 -8.01 0.98 -16.37
N ALA A 396 -6.79 0.98 -16.92
CA ALA A 396 -5.57 0.57 -16.21
C ALA A 396 -5.29 1.41 -14.95
N GLY A 397 -5.50 2.72 -15.01
CA GLY A 397 -5.36 3.61 -13.85
C GLY A 397 -6.34 3.27 -12.73
N LEU A 398 -7.60 2.99 -13.10
CA LEU A 398 -8.63 2.57 -12.14
C LEU A 398 -8.30 1.24 -11.49
N ALA A 399 -7.90 0.23 -12.28
CA ALA A 399 -7.52 -1.09 -11.74
C ALA A 399 -6.32 -1.01 -10.78
N SER A 400 -5.29 -0.24 -11.14
CA SER A 400 -4.16 0.03 -10.25
C SER A 400 -4.58 0.75 -8.96
N GLY A 401 -5.44 1.76 -9.07
CA GLY A 401 -6.02 2.46 -7.91
C GLY A 401 -6.79 1.51 -6.99
N LEU A 402 -7.57 0.58 -7.57
CA LEU A 402 -8.32 -0.42 -6.82
C LEU A 402 -7.41 -1.37 -6.03
N VAL A 403 -6.34 -1.89 -6.66
CA VAL A 403 -5.37 -2.77 -5.98
C VAL A 403 -4.71 -2.04 -4.81
N ASN A 404 -4.32 -0.77 -5.02
CA ASN A 404 -3.78 0.04 -3.94
C ASN A 404 -4.80 0.29 -2.82
N THR A 405 -6.04 0.63 -3.16
CA THR A 405 -7.12 0.81 -2.17
C THR A 405 -7.39 -0.49 -1.40
N ALA A 406 -7.48 -1.63 -2.10
CA ALA A 406 -7.66 -2.94 -1.46
C ALA A 406 -6.51 -3.25 -0.49
N GLY A 407 -5.27 -2.92 -0.85
CA GLY A 407 -4.11 -3.05 0.02
C GLY A 407 -4.22 -2.16 1.27
N GLN A 408 -4.59 -0.90 1.13
CA GLN A 408 -4.72 0.03 2.27
C GLN A 408 -5.85 -0.37 3.21
N VAL A 409 -7.01 -0.75 2.66
CA VAL A 409 -8.16 -1.24 3.43
C VAL A 409 -7.79 -2.54 4.16
N GLY A 410 -7.17 -3.49 3.45
CA GLY A 410 -6.67 -4.73 4.04
C GLY A 410 -5.66 -4.46 5.15
N GLY A 411 -4.70 -3.55 4.92
CA GLY A 411 -3.71 -3.14 5.92
C GLY A 411 -4.35 -2.55 7.19
N ALA A 412 -5.30 -1.63 7.04
CA ALA A 412 -5.97 -1.00 8.18
C ALA A 412 -6.78 -2.00 9.01
N LEU A 413 -7.61 -2.82 8.36
CA LEU A 413 -8.42 -3.83 9.05
C LEU A 413 -7.54 -4.95 9.64
N GLY A 414 -6.56 -5.43 8.86
CA GLY A 414 -5.62 -6.45 9.30
C GLY A 414 -4.82 -5.99 10.51
N LEU A 415 -4.23 -4.80 10.47
CA LEU A 415 -3.49 -4.24 11.60
C LEU A 415 -4.37 -4.09 12.83
N ALA A 416 -5.62 -3.62 12.68
CA ALA A 416 -6.56 -3.51 13.80
C ALA A 416 -6.80 -4.87 14.47
N VAL A 417 -7.07 -5.92 13.68
CA VAL A 417 -7.28 -7.29 14.18
C VAL A 417 -6.01 -7.82 14.85
N LEU A 418 -4.86 -7.74 14.19
CA LEU A 418 -3.60 -8.28 14.69
C LEU A 418 -3.13 -7.58 15.98
N ALA A 419 -3.19 -6.25 16.01
CA ALA A 419 -2.78 -5.48 17.20
C ALA A 419 -3.73 -5.72 18.40
N THR A 420 -5.04 -5.79 18.15
CA THR A 420 -6.04 -6.06 19.19
C THR A 420 -5.92 -7.48 19.74
N SER A 421 -5.75 -8.49 18.88
CA SER A 421 -5.54 -9.88 19.30
C SER A 421 -4.26 -10.02 20.12
N ALA A 422 -3.14 -9.42 19.66
CA ALA A 422 -1.89 -9.40 20.40
C ALA A 422 -2.06 -8.77 21.79
N ALA A 423 -2.69 -7.59 21.87
CA ALA A 423 -2.89 -6.88 23.14
C ALA A 423 -3.80 -7.65 24.10
N THR A 424 -4.90 -8.23 23.60
CA THR A 424 -5.85 -9.00 24.41
C THR A 424 -5.21 -10.27 24.95
N HIS A 425 -4.51 -11.04 24.11
CA HIS A 425 -3.83 -12.26 24.54
C HIS A 425 -2.69 -11.95 25.53
N SER A 426 -1.88 -10.93 25.28
CA SER A 426 -0.84 -10.47 26.21
C SER A 426 -1.43 -10.12 27.57
N ARG A 427 -2.56 -9.39 27.60
CA ARG A 427 -3.26 -9.01 28.83
C ARG A 427 -3.77 -10.25 29.58
N SER A 428 -4.33 -11.22 28.87
CA SER A 428 -4.79 -12.50 29.44
C SER A 428 -3.65 -13.27 30.11
N LEU A 429 -2.49 -13.38 29.45
CA LEU A 429 -1.30 -14.04 29.99
C LEU A 429 -0.71 -13.30 31.21
N THR A 430 -0.72 -11.96 31.18
CA THR A 430 -0.27 -11.13 32.32
C THR A 430 -1.19 -11.35 33.53
N ASN A 431 -2.51 -11.37 33.31
CA ASN A 431 -3.49 -11.63 34.38
C ASN A 431 -3.37 -13.08 34.94
N ALA A 432 -2.87 -14.03 34.13
CA ALA A 432 -2.53 -15.38 34.55
C ALA A 432 -1.17 -15.49 35.29
N GLY A 433 -0.53 -14.36 35.61
CA GLY A 433 0.73 -14.29 36.36
C GLY A 433 1.99 -14.62 35.55
N LYS A 434 1.93 -14.62 34.20
CA LYS A 434 3.13 -14.81 33.38
C LYS A 434 4.02 -13.56 33.38
N PRO A 435 5.38 -13.72 33.33
CA PRO A 435 6.28 -12.58 33.16
C PRO A 435 5.93 -11.75 31.94
N LEU A 436 6.10 -10.42 32.02
CA LEU A 436 5.68 -9.49 30.96
C LEU A 436 6.26 -9.85 29.57
N ALA A 437 7.55 -10.17 29.50
CA ALA A 437 8.19 -10.56 28.24
C ALA A 437 7.56 -11.83 27.61
N VAL A 438 7.19 -12.82 28.46
CA VAL A 438 6.49 -14.03 28.01
C VAL A 438 5.08 -13.71 27.54
N ALA A 439 4.37 -12.86 28.28
CA ALA A 439 3.02 -12.46 27.93
C ALA A 439 2.97 -11.67 26.60
N LEU A 440 3.87 -10.72 26.42
CA LEU A 440 3.98 -9.96 25.17
C LEU A 440 4.34 -10.87 23.99
N THR A 441 5.34 -11.75 24.16
CA THR A 441 5.74 -12.69 23.10
C THR A 441 4.58 -13.60 22.72
N GLY A 442 3.81 -14.11 23.69
CA GLY A 442 2.62 -14.92 23.43
C GLY A 442 1.56 -14.18 22.62
N GLY A 443 1.31 -12.91 22.92
CA GLY A 443 0.40 -12.08 22.14
C GLY A 443 0.87 -11.85 20.70
N TYR A 444 2.17 -11.59 20.51
CA TYR A 444 2.72 -11.44 19.16
C TYR A 444 2.65 -12.75 18.37
N HIS A 445 2.90 -13.91 19.00
CA HIS A 445 2.74 -15.22 18.36
C HIS A 445 1.32 -15.42 17.83
N GLU A 446 0.29 -15.14 18.65
CA GLU A 446 -1.10 -15.24 18.21
C GLU A 446 -1.39 -14.35 17.00
N ALA A 447 -0.94 -13.11 17.02
CA ALA A 447 -1.14 -12.21 15.88
C ALA A 447 -0.43 -12.69 14.61
N PHE A 448 0.81 -13.19 14.70
CA PHE A 448 1.50 -13.74 13.54
C PHE A 448 0.84 -15.02 13.00
N LEU A 449 0.25 -15.86 13.85
CA LEU A 449 -0.55 -17.02 13.43
C LEU A 449 -1.82 -16.59 12.68
N ILE A 450 -2.52 -15.56 13.17
CA ILE A 450 -3.68 -14.98 12.47
C ILE A 450 -3.23 -14.41 11.12
N GLY A 451 -2.13 -13.67 11.08
CA GLY A 451 -1.53 -13.14 9.84
C GLY A 451 -1.20 -14.23 8.84
N ALA A 452 -0.58 -15.33 9.30
CA ALA A 452 -0.29 -16.50 8.47
C ALA A 452 -1.58 -17.15 7.93
N GLY A 453 -2.65 -17.20 8.73
CA GLY A 453 -3.97 -17.68 8.32
C GLY A 453 -4.59 -16.82 7.23
N LEU A 454 -4.51 -15.46 7.34
CA LEU A 454 -5.01 -14.54 6.32
C LEU A 454 -4.27 -14.72 4.99
N VAL A 455 -2.93 -14.78 5.02
CA VAL A 455 -2.16 -15.04 3.79
C VAL A 455 -2.38 -16.47 3.27
N GLY A 456 -2.58 -17.45 4.15
CA GLY A 456 -2.97 -18.82 3.79
C GLY A 456 -4.31 -18.85 3.05
N LEU A 457 -5.29 -18.07 3.50
CA LEU A 457 -6.56 -17.90 2.78
C LEU A 457 -6.34 -17.26 1.39
N ALA A 458 -5.45 -16.28 1.28
CA ALA A 458 -5.07 -15.69 -0.01
C ALA A 458 -4.44 -16.75 -0.95
N VAL A 459 -3.62 -17.67 -0.44
CA VAL A 459 -3.08 -18.81 -1.21
C VAL A 459 -4.22 -19.69 -1.73
N LEU A 460 -5.18 -20.05 -0.88
CA LEU A 460 -6.34 -20.86 -1.28
C LEU A 460 -7.20 -20.17 -2.34
N LEU A 461 -7.45 -18.87 -2.19
CA LEU A 461 -8.15 -18.07 -3.21
C LEU A 461 -7.39 -18.07 -4.53
N CYS A 462 -6.08 -17.88 -4.50
CA CYS A 462 -5.25 -17.92 -5.71
C CYS A 462 -5.29 -19.29 -6.39
N LEU A 463 -5.34 -20.38 -5.65
CA LEU A 463 -5.51 -21.72 -6.20
C LEU A 463 -6.89 -21.90 -6.85
N GLY A 464 -7.93 -21.26 -6.32
CA GLY A 464 -9.29 -21.29 -6.86
C GLY A 464 -9.50 -20.43 -8.12
N LEU A 465 -8.62 -19.45 -8.41
CA LEU A 465 -8.69 -18.68 -9.64
C LEU A 465 -8.37 -19.62 -10.83
N SER A 466 -9.19 -19.57 -11.89
CA SER A 466 -8.99 -20.39 -13.09
C SER A 466 -7.64 -20.10 -13.75
N ALA A 467 -6.95 -21.14 -14.25
CA ALA A 467 -5.77 -20.89 -15.09
C ALA A 467 -6.18 -20.05 -16.30
N PRO A 468 -5.39 -19.03 -16.69
CA PRO A 468 -5.71 -18.24 -17.87
C PRO A 468 -5.93 -19.19 -19.05
N LYS A 469 -7.07 -19.05 -19.74
CA LYS A 469 -7.28 -19.71 -21.02
C LYS A 469 -6.11 -19.27 -21.91
N ARG A 470 -5.28 -20.22 -22.33
CA ARG A 470 -4.34 -20.00 -23.45
C ARG A 470 -5.19 -19.67 -24.67
N GLY A 471 -5.52 -18.40 -24.82
CA GLY A 471 -6.38 -17.89 -25.88
C GLY A 471 -5.55 -17.06 -26.84
N THR A 472 -5.54 -17.52 -28.07
CA THR A 472 -5.46 -16.75 -29.32
C THR A 472 -4.12 -16.22 -29.84
N ALA A 473 -2.99 -16.56 -29.27
CA ALA A 473 -1.72 -16.37 -30.03
C ALA A 473 -1.57 -17.33 -31.23
N SER A 474 -2.33 -18.45 -31.22
CA SER A 474 -2.31 -19.41 -32.32
C SER A 474 -3.27 -19.11 -33.49
N ALA A 475 -4.20 -18.14 -33.32
CA ALA A 475 -5.14 -17.78 -34.40
C ALA A 475 -4.53 -16.70 -35.33
N GLU A 476 -3.72 -15.80 -34.84
CA GLU A 476 -3.04 -14.81 -35.68
C GLU A 476 -1.85 -15.40 -36.44
N GLU A 477 -1.11 -16.36 -35.87
CA GLU A 477 -0.08 -17.12 -36.62
C GLU A 477 -0.68 -18.02 -37.67
N SER A 478 -1.87 -18.58 -37.46
CA SER A 478 -2.56 -19.41 -38.46
C SER A 478 -3.11 -18.59 -39.64
N VAL A 479 -3.50 -17.33 -39.41
CA VAL A 479 -3.94 -16.42 -40.48
C VAL A 479 -2.75 -15.86 -41.24
N ALA A 480 -1.62 -15.62 -40.57
CA ALA A 480 -0.38 -15.21 -41.27
C ALA A 480 0.29 -16.33 -42.07
N ALA A 481 0.15 -17.59 -41.65
CA ALA A 481 0.68 -18.75 -42.37
C ALA A 481 -0.20 -19.22 -43.58
N GLY A 482 -1.46 -18.72 -43.64
CA GLY A 482 -2.41 -19.03 -44.71
C GLY A 482 -2.35 -18.10 -45.94
N ALA A 483 -1.59 -17.01 -45.88
CA ALA A 483 -1.39 -16.13 -47.03
C ALA A 483 -0.25 -16.65 -47.92
N GLY A 484 -0.60 -17.52 -48.87
CA GLY A 484 0.31 -17.98 -49.91
C GLY A 484 0.84 -16.79 -50.76
N PRO A 485 2.01 -16.95 -51.42
CA PRO A 485 2.65 -15.87 -52.15
C PRO A 485 1.76 -15.40 -53.33
N PRO A 486 1.73 -14.10 -53.67
CA PRO A 486 0.92 -13.57 -54.74
C PRO A 486 1.40 -14.17 -56.10
N GLN A 487 0.47 -14.74 -56.84
CA GLN A 487 0.73 -15.20 -58.20
C GLN A 487 1.08 -14.02 -59.13
N PRO A 488 2.08 -14.16 -60.01
CA PRO A 488 2.43 -13.11 -60.98
C PRO A 488 1.30 -12.96 -62.00
N ARG A 489 0.81 -11.74 -62.15
CA ARG A 489 -0.15 -11.37 -63.23
C ARG A 489 0.52 -11.54 -64.56
N GLY A 490 -0.01 -12.44 -65.39
CA GLY A 490 0.38 -12.62 -66.80
C GLY A 490 0.14 -11.33 -67.56
N SER A 491 1.17 -10.93 -68.34
CA SER A 491 1.10 -9.89 -69.36
C SER A 491 0.22 -10.39 -70.51
N MET A 492 -0.93 -9.73 -70.70
CA MET A 492 -1.62 -9.83 -72.01
C MET A 492 -0.97 -8.82 -72.96
N GLU A 493 -0.23 -9.33 -73.90
CA GLU A 493 0.10 -8.62 -75.14
C GLU A 493 -1.15 -8.51 -75.98
N THR A 494 -1.45 -7.28 -76.38
CA THR A 494 -2.44 -6.95 -77.39
C THR A 494 -1.77 -6.96 -78.78
N GLY A 495 -2.28 -7.78 -79.70
CA GLY A 495 -2.16 -7.57 -81.09
C GLY A 495 -3.19 -6.56 -81.59
#